data_8ae87f93b472d40886fc6cc289e55f86
#
_entry.id   8ae87f93b472d40886fc6cc289e55f86
#
_cell.length_a   1.000
_cell.length_b   1.000
_cell.length_c   1.000
_cell.angle_alpha   90.00
_cell.angle_beta   90.00
_cell.angle_gamma   90.00
#
_symmetry.space_group_name_H-M   'P 1'
#
loop_
_entity.id
_entity.type
_entity.pdbx_description
1 polymer ?
#
loop_
_entity_poly.entity_id
_entity_poly.type
_entity_poly.pdbx_seq_one_letter_code
_entity_poly.pdbx_strand_id
1 'polypeptide(L)'
;VYTLFISEKFMHDVNIDMNVLNLSHISHVPHRSPVLNLTGDECDLLAHYFTLLHLNTNVNTTEMYIKSIARNLVASVVYQLLQFDAKRTDKDEIQRPLSRRLSYVHEFLRLVQKYHTQERSVGFYAGKLFISPKYLSLVIKEATGKSAADWIDDCVILEAKNMLRFSGKNIQQVAYALNFTNQSSFGKYFKHLTGMSPSEFLRS
;
A
#
# COMPACT_ATOMS: atom_id res chain seq x y z
N VAL A 1 -25.95 1.43 12.29
CA VAL A 1 -24.76 0.63 11.96
C VAL A 1 -24.44 0.84 10.49
N TYR A 2 -23.18 1.19 10.18
CA TYR A 2 -22.70 1.30 8.81
C TYR A 2 -21.82 0.09 8.51
N THR A 3 -21.96 -0.48 7.31
CA THR A 3 -21.13 -1.58 6.84
C THR A 3 -20.61 -1.26 5.44
N LEU A 4 -19.31 -1.36 5.23
CA LEU A 4 -18.66 -1.13 3.95
C LEU A 4 -18.01 -2.43 3.48
N PHE A 5 -18.49 -2.96 2.35
CA PHE A 5 -17.87 -4.10 1.66
C PHE A 5 -17.06 -3.58 0.48
N ILE A 6 -15.79 -3.93 0.44
CA ILE A 6 -14.87 -3.50 -0.62
C ILE A 6 -14.34 -4.77 -1.28
N SER A 7 -14.52 -4.90 -2.61
CA SER A 7 -13.95 -6.03 -3.35
C SER A 7 -12.43 -5.87 -3.49
N GLU A 8 -11.70 -6.97 -3.54
CA GLU A 8 -10.26 -6.99 -3.77
C GLU A 8 -9.87 -6.22 -5.05
N LYS A 9 -10.62 -6.44 -6.14
CA LYS A 9 -10.43 -5.72 -7.40
C LYS A 9 -10.57 -4.19 -7.22
N PHE A 10 -11.55 -3.73 -6.44
CA PHE A 10 -11.75 -2.31 -6.18
C PHE A 10 -10.60 -1.74 -5.32
N MET A 11 -10.09 -2.50 -4.35
CA MET A 11 -8.93 -2.08 -3.56
C MET A 11 -7.67 -1.88 -4.40
N HIS A 12 -7.46 -2.69 -5.44
CA HIS A 12 -6.36 -2.47 -6.39
C HIS A 12 -6.56 -1.20 -7.24
N ASP A 13 -7.79 -0.80 -7.46
CA ASP A 13 -8.13 0.42 -8.22
C ASP A 13 -8.14 1.68 -7.34
N VAL A 14 -8.26 1.52 -6.02
CA VAL A 14 -8.16 2.63 -5.06
C VAL A 14 -6.69 2.98 -4.91
N ASN A 15 -6.33 4.23 -5.15
CA ASN A 15 -4.96 4.74 -5.02
C ASN A 15 -4.62 4.96 -3.52
N ILE A 16 -4.76 3.90 -2.72
CA ILE A 16 -4.27 3.88 -1.35
C ILE A 16 -2.84 3.37 -1.41
N ASP A 17 -1.92 4.10 -0.77
CA ASP A 17 -0.58 3.59 -0.56
C ASP A 17 -0.66 2.32 0.30
N MET A 18 -0.58 1.16 -0.36
CA MET A 18 -0.63 -0.15 0.31
C MET A 18 0.47 -0.31 1.36
N ASN A 19 1.56 0.47 1.24
CA ASN A 19 2.61 0.50 2.26
C ASN A 19 2.11 1.13 3.56
N VAL A 20 1.27 2.15 3.48
CA VAL A 20 0.66 2.79 4.65
C VAL A 20 -0.30 1.83 5.35
N LEU A 21 -1.13 1.09 4.59
CA LEU A 21 -2.01 0.06 5.14
C LEU A 21 -1.22 -1.07 5.79
N ASN A 22 -0.19 -1.55 5.11
CA ASN A 22 0.64 -2.64 5.60
C ASN A 22 1.47 -2.22 6.82
N LEU A 23 1.97 -0.99 6.86
CA LEU A 23 2.67 -0.45 8.03
C LEU A 23 1.75 -0.39 9.25
N SER A 24 0.49 -0.01 9.10
CA SER A 24 -0.47 0.01 10.21
C SER A 24 -0.79 -1.39 10.73
N HIS A 25 -0.85 -2.39 9.85
CA HIS A 25 -1.05 -3.80 10.25
C HIS A 25 0.18 -4.43 10.90
N ILE A 26 1.38 -4.03 10.49
CA ILE A 26 2.64 -4.55 11.03
C ILE A 26 3.02 -3.87 12.35
N SER A 27 2.61 -2.63 12.55
CA SER A 27 2.72 -1.94 13.83
C SER A 27 1.85 -2.60 14.91
N HIS A 28 0.92 -3.46 14.51
CA HIS A 28 0.03 -4.14 15.45
C HIS A 28 0.73 -5.37 16.04
N VAL A 29 1.10 -5.25 17.29
CA VAL A 29 1.46 -6.36 18.19
C VAL A 29 0.43 -7.49 18.06
N PRO A 30 0.81 -8.79 18.08
CA PRO A 30 -0.06 -9.95 17.85
C PRO A 30 -1.31 -10.08 18.75
N HIS A 31 -1.60 -9.11 19.59
CA HIS A 31 -2.73 -9.11 20.53
C HIS A 31 -3.59 -7.84 20.48
N ARG A 32 -3.45 -6.99 19.46
CA ARG A 32 -4.36 -5.84 19.36
C ARG A 32 -5.71 -6.29 18.79
N SER A 33 -6.78 -5.92 19.49
CA SER A 33 -8.14 -6.10 19.00
C SER A 33 -8.29 -5.37 17.65
N PRO A 34 -8.92 -5.98 16.63
CA PRO A 34 -9.25 -5.31 15.38
C PRO A 34 -10.35 -4.24 15.56
N VAL A 35 -10.61 -3.82 16.80
CA VAL A 35 -11.62 -2.84 17.18
C VAL A 35 -10.97 -1.53 17.55
N LEU A 36 -11.38 -0.46 16.86
CA LEU A 36 -10.99 0.90 17.13
C LEU A 36 -12.13 1.61 17.89
N ASN A 37 -11.89 1.99 19.14
CA ASN A 37 -12.84 2.78 19.90
C ASN A 37 -12.80 4.23 19.45
N LEU A 38 -13.90 4.75 18.93
CA LEU A 38 -14.02 6.10 18.39
C LEU A 38 -14.67 7.02 19.43
N THR A 39 -14.29 8.30 19.41
CA THR A 39 -15.01 9.38 20.11
C THR A 39 -16.30 9.74 19.36
N GLY A 40 -17.20 10.54 19.99
CA GLY A 40 -18.42 11.02 19.33
C GLY A 40 -18.10 11.76 18.02
N ASP A 41 -17.18 12.73 18.08
CA ASP A 41 -16.78 13.55 16.93
C ASP A 41 -16.18 12.70 15.80
N GLU A 42 -15.40 11.67 16.14
CA GLU A 42 -14.81 10.74 15.16
C GLU A 42 -15.88 9.87 14.51
N CYS A 43 -16.90 9.44 15.28
CA CYS A 43 -18.06 8.73 14.75
C CYS A 43 -18.86 9.60 13.79
N ASP A 44 -19.10 10.86 14.15
CA ASP A 44 -19.84 11.80 13.31
C ASP A 44 -19.09 12.09 12.02
N LEU A 45 -17.78 12.26 12.08
CA LEU A 45 -16.94 12.45 10.89
C LEU A 45 -17.03 11.23 9.94
N LEU A 46 -16.93 10.01 10.46
CA LEU A 46 -17.08 8.81 9.64
C LEU A 46 -18.49 8.66 9.08
N ALA A 47 -19.54 9.02 9.84
CA ALA A 47 -20.91 9.00 9.37
C ALA A 47 -21.11 9.93 8.15
N HIS A 48 -20.45 11.10 8.11
CA HIS A 48 -20.46 11.97 6.94
C HIS A 48 -19.83 11.31 5.71
N TYR A 49 -18.69 10.63 5.86
CA TYR A 49 -18.08 9.88 4.75
C TYR A 49 -19.01 8.78 4.23
N PHE A 50 -19.66 8.02 5.12
CA PHE A 50 -20.61 6.98 4.72
C PHE A 50 -21.83 7.56 4.02
N THR A 51 -22.32 8.71 4.46
CA THR A 51 -23.44 9.44 3.82
C THR A 51 -23.03 9.87 2.39
N LEU A 52 -21.84 10.44 2.23
CA LEU A 52 -21.31 10.82 0.90
C LEU A 52 -21.15 9.60 -0.01
N LEU A 53 -20.64 8.49 0.49
CA LEU A 53 -20.53 7.24 -0.25
C LEU A 53 -21.91 6.75 -0.70
N HIS A 54 -22.89 6.72 0.22
CA HIS A 54 -24.26 6.28 -0.09
C HIS A 54 -24.92 7.16 -1.15
N LEU A 55 -24.83 8.48 -1.04
CA LEU A 55 -25.37 9.41 -2.00
C LEU A 55 -24.76 9.24 -3.40
N ASN A 56 -23.46 8.97 -3.48
CA ASN A 56 -22.77 8.82 -4.77
C ASN A 56 -22.87 7.43 -5.37
N THR A 57 -23.21 6.39 -4.61
CA THR A 57 -23.31 5.01 -5.13
C THR A 57 -24.72 4.59 -5.51
N ASN A 58 -25.75 5.27 -4.98
CA ASN A 58 -27.17 4.98 -5.26
C ASN A 58 -27.75 5.70 -6.49
N VAL A 59 -26.95 6.44 -7.23
CA VAL A 59 -27.41 7.15 -8.43
C VAL A 59 -27.35 6.20 -9.63
N ASN A 60 -28.53 5.90 -10.21
CA ASN A 60 -28.68 5.09 -11.44
C ASN A 60 -28.17 5.81 -12.70
N THR A 61 -27.15 6.62 -12.60
CA THR A 61 -26.61 7.42 -13.71
C THR A 61 -25.24 6.91 -14.12
N THR A 62 -25.03 6.80 -15.42
CA THR A 62 -23.75 6.53 -16.09
C THR A 62 -22.83 7.75 -15.98
N GLU A 63 -22.67 8.29 -14.80
CA GLU A 63 -21.82 9.46 -14.61
C GLU A 63 -20.35 9.07 -14.62
N MET A 64 -19.61 9.70 -15.51
CA MET A 64 -18.20 9.43 -15.82
C MET A 64 -17.30 9.46 -14.59
N TYR A 65 -17.66 10.22 -13.56
CA TYR A 65 -16.83 10.47 -12.39
C TYR A 65 -17.22 9.68 -11.12
N ILE A 66 -18.37 8.99 -11.11
CA ILE A 66 -18.86 8.29 -9.91
C ILE A 66 -17.83 7.30 -9.34
N LYS A 67 -17.20 6.50 -10.20
CA LYS A 67 -16.16 5.54 -9.77
C LYS A 67 -14.93 6.25 -9.17
N SER A 68 -14.58 7.40 -9.70
CA SER A 68 -13.45 8.20 -9.19
C SER A 68 -13.79 8.84 -7.85
N ILE A 69 -15.00 9.37 -7.70
CA ILE A 69 -15.50 9.91 -6.43
C ILE A 69 -15.53 8.82 -5.36
N ALA A 70 -16.14 7.66 -5.67
CA ALA A 70 -16.20 6.54 -4.73
C ALA A 70 -14.81 6.07 -4.28
N ARG A 71 -13.85 5.96 -5.22
CA ARG A 71 -12.45 5.59 -4.90
C ARG A 71 -11.81 6.57 -3.94
N ASN A 72 -11.94 7.87 -4.20
CA ASN A 72 -11.34 8.89 -3.34
C ASN A 72 -12.01 8.94 -1.96
N LEU A 73 -13.32 8.76 -1.88
CA LEU A 73 -14.03 8.69 -0.60
C LEU A 73 -13.62 7.46 0.21
N VAL A 74 -13.48 6.29 -0.42
CA VAL A 74 -12.98 5.08 0.26
C VAL A 74 -11.55 5.29 0.74
N ALA A 75 -10.67 5.88 -0.08
CA ALA A 75 -9.31 6.21 0.33
C ALA A 75 -9.32 7.15 1.55
N SER A 76 -10.18 8.18 1.54
CA SER A 76 -10.31 9.12 2.65
C SER A 76 -10.77 8.44 3.94
N VAL A 77 -11.74 7.51 3.88
CA VAL A 77 -12.18 6.72 5.04
C VAL A 77 -11.02 5.92 5.61
N VAL A 78 -10.26 5.24 4.76
CA VAL A 78 -9.11 4.42 5.20
C VAL A 78 -8.05 5.30 5.86
N TYR A 79 -7.64 6.40 5.23
CA TYR A 79 -6.66 7.32 5.83
C TYR A 79 -7.16 7.95 7.12
N GLN A 80 -8.47 8.24 7.22
CA GLN A 80 -9.05 8.77 8.46
C GLN A 80 -8.99 7.75 9.61
N LEU A 81 -9.29 6.47 9.33
CA LEU A 81 -9.15 5.40 10.33
C LEU A 81 -7.69 5.22 10.77
N LEU A 82 -6.74 5.26 9.84
CA LEU A 82 -5.31 5.23 10.14
C LEU A 82 -4.87 6.42 10.99
N GLN A 83 -5.39 7.61 10.71
CA GLN A 83 -5.12 8.80 11.50
C GLN A 83 -5.66 8.67 12.94
N PHE A 84 -6.84 8.08 13.11
CA PHE A 84 -7.40 7.84 14.44
C PHE A 84 -6.60 6.81 15.22
N ASP A 85 -6.14 5.74 14.55
CA ASP A 85 -5.30 4.72 15.16
C ASP A 85 -3.92 5.30 15.56
N ALA A 86 -3.28 6.07 14.69
CA ALA A 86 -2.00 6.73 14.97
C ALA A 86 -2.04 7.64 16.20
N LYS A 87 -3.11 8.43 16.36
CA LYS A 87 -3.29 9.30 17.53
C LYS A 87 -3.37 8.52 18.86
N ARG A 88 -3.78 7.26 18.82
CA ARG A 88 -3.88 6.40 20.01
C ARG A 88 -2.58 5.65 20.28
N THR A 89 -1.88 5.28 19.23
CA THR A 89 -0.61 4.54 19.30
C THR A 89 0.49 5.36 19.96
N ASP A 90 0.58 6.65 19.66
CA ASP A 90 1.60 7.55 20.26
C ASP A 90 1.56 7.64 21.80
N LYS A 91 0.43 7.30 22.42
CA LYS A 91 0.29 7.34 23.89
C LYS A 91 0.75 6.05 24.58
N ASP A 92 0.66 4.91 23.89
CA ASP A 92 0.91 3.58 24.48
C ASP A 92 2.28 2.99 24.07
N GLU A 93 2.84 3.39 22.94
CA GLU A 93 4.08 2.82 22.38
C GLU A 93 5.38 3.42 22.96
N ILE A 94 5.35 4.62 23.54
CA ILE A 94 6.55 5.26 24.13
C ILE A 94 7.15 4.42 25.29
N GLN A 95 6.43 3.43 25.82
CA GLN A 95 6.87 2.65 26.98
C GLN A 95 7.27 1.20 26.71
N ARG A 96 7.19 0.68 25.48
CA ARG A 96 7.64 -0.70 25.19
C ARG A 96 8.78 -0.69 24.17
N PRO A 97 9.95 -1.24 24.51
CA PRO A 97 11.01 -1.41 23.53
C PRO A 97 10.49 -2.34 22.43
N LEU A 98 10.40 -1.83 21.19
CA LEU A 98 10.11 -2.66 20.02
C LEU A 98 11.06 -3.86 20.02
N SER A 99 10.54 -5.07 19.83
CA SER A 99 11.42 -6.21 19.67
C SER A 99 12.36 -5.90 18.49
N ARG A 100 13.64 -6.28 18.60
CA ARG A 100 14.67 -6.02 17.57
C ARG A 100 14.21 -6.50 16.17
N ARG A 101 13.36 -7.52 16.12
CA ARG A 101 12.76 -8.02 14.88
C ARG A 101 11.77 -7.06 14.27
N LEU A 102 10.87 -6.47 15.08
CA LEU A 102 9.92 -5.46 14.60
C LEU A 102 10.63 -4.21 14.10
N SER A 103 11.71 -3.77 14.74
CA SER A 103 12.49 -2.63 14.25
C SER A 103 13.10 -2.91 12.86
N TYR A 104 13.53 -4.15 12.57
CA TYR A 104 13.98 -4.53 11.22
C TYR A 104 12.84 -4.48 10.19
N VAL A 105 11.63 -4.90 10.58
CA VAL A 105 10.46 -4.84 9.68
C VAL A 105 10.12 -3.40 9.33
N HIS A 106 10.01 -2.53 10.33
CA HIS A 106 9.72 -1.11 10.11
C HIS A 106 10.77 -0.42 9.23
N GLU A 107 12.04 -0.66 9.55
CA GLU A 107 13.12 -0.04 8.79
C GLU A 107 13.21 -0.59 7.36
N PHE A 108 12.96 -1.89 7.16
CA PHE A 108 12.87 -2.49 5.82
C PHE A 108 11.79 -1.80 4.98
N LEU A 109 10.56 -1.66 5.52
CA LEU A 109 9.45 -1.05 4.80
C LEU A 109 9.74 0.42 4.47
N ARG A 110 10.33 1.16 5.40
CA ARG A 110 10.78 2.54 5.18
C ARG A 110 11.84 2.62 4.05
N LEU A 111 12.77 1.69 4.04
CA LEU A 111 13.79 1.62 2.99
C LEU A 111 13.19 1.24 1.64
N VAL A 112 12.24 0.28 1.59
CA VAL A 112 11.52 -0.08 0.35
C VAL A 112 10.79 1.13 -0.20
N GLN A 113 10.04 1.85 0.62
CA GLN A 113 9.35 3.07 0.19
C GLN A 113 10.33 4.10 -0.41
N LYS A 114 11.52 4.22 0.16
CA LYS A 114 12.53 5.18 -0.30
C LYS A 114 13.26 4.76 -1.58
N TYR A 115 13.50 3.46 -1.76
CA TYR A 115 14.46 2.98 -2.77
C TYR A 115 13.88 2.02 -3.80
N HIS A 116 12.61 1.60 -3.74
CA HIS A 116 12.02 0.62 -4.65
C HIS A 116 12.10 1.00 -6.13
N THR A 117 12.11 2.29 -6.47
CA THR A 117 12.30 2.75 -7.85
C THR A 117 13.70 2.53 -8.38
N GLN A 118 14.69 2.41 -7.50
CA GLN A 118 16.12 2.32 -7.84
C GLN A 118 16.66 0.91 -7.60
N GLU A 119 16.21 0.25 -6.53
CA GLU A 119 16.76 -1.00 -6.03
C GLU A 119 15.69 -2.06 -5.80
N ARG A 120 15.93 -3.26 -6.34
CA ARG A 120 15.01 -4.41 -6.22
C ARG A 120 15.60 -5.60 -5.48
N SER A 121 16.90 -5.56 -5.20
CA SER A 121 17.60 -6.68 -4.54
C SER A 121 17.37 -6.68 -3.04
N VAL A 122 16.90 -7.79 -2.50
CA VAL A 122 16.80 -8.00 -1.03
C VAL A 122 18.18 -7.77 -0.36
N GLY A 123 19.27 -8.09 -1.05
CA GLY A 123 20.63 -7.87 -0.57
C GLY A 123 20.95 -6.41 -0.28
N PHE A 124 20.45 -5.48 -1.11
CA PHE A 124 20.63 -4.05 -0.88
C PHE A 124 19.99 -3.63 0.45
N TYR A 125 18.76 -4.01 0.70
CA TYR A 125 18.02 -3.67 1.92
C TYR A 125 18.64 -4.31 3.15
N ALA A 126 19.03 -5.57 3.05
CA ALA A 126 19.72 -6.28 4.11
C ALA A 126 21.07 -5.63 4.47
N GLY A 127 21.82 -5.20 3.45
CA GLY A 127 23.07 -4.42 3.64
C GLY A 127 22.85 -3.10 4.37
N LYS A 128 21.77 -2.37 4.06
CA LYS A 128 21.39 -1.13 4.77
C LYS A 128 21.05 -1.37 6.25
N LEU A 129 20.54 -2.56 6.56
CA LEU A 129 20.16 -2.97 7.91
C LEU A 129 21.29 -3.70 8.67
N PHE A 130 22.45 -3.87 8.02
CA PHE A 130 23.59 -4.61 8.58
C PHE A 130 23.25 -6.04 9.01
N ILE A 131 22.38 -6.72 8.26
CA ILE A 131 21.98 -8.13 8.45
C ILE A 131 22.10 -8.92 7.16
N SER A 132 22.08 -10.25 7.27
CA SER A 132 22.10 -11.10 6.07
C SER A 132 20.76 -11.07 5.32
N PRO A 133 20.75 -11.20 3.96
CA PRO A 133 19.52 -11.30 3.17
C PRO A 133 18.61 -12.44 3.61
N LYS A 134 19.20 -13.57 4.02
CA LYS A 134 18.46 -14.72 4.54
C LYS A 134 17.72 -14.38 5.83
N TYR A 135 18.39 -13.70 6.77
CA TYR A 135 17.78 -13.28 8.03
C TYR A 135 16.69 -12.23 7.81
N LEU A 136 16.92 -11.25 6.94
CA LEU A 136 15.90 -10.26 6.56
C LEU A 136 14.66 -10.95 6.00
N SER A 137 14.82 -11.86 5.01
CA SER A 137 13.70 -12.59 4.41
C SER A 137 12.93 -13.42 5.43
N LEU A 138 13.61 -14.03 6.39
CA LEU A 138 12.96 -14.77 7.48
C LEU A 138 12.11 -13.84 8.35
N VAL A 139 12.71 -12.75 8.84
CA VAL A 139 12.03 -11.78 9.73
C VAL A 139 10.81 -11.17 9.06
N ILE A 140 10.93 -10.76 7.80
CA ILE A 140 9.81 -10.18 7.04
C ILE A 140 8.71 -11.21 6.85
N LYS A 141 9.04 -12.43 6.43
CA LYS A 141 8.05 -13.49 6.21
C LYS A 141 7.31 -13.91 7.48
N GLU A 142 8.02 -14.03 8.60
CA GLU A 142 7.41 -14.35 9.90
C GLU A 142 6.47 -13.24 10.39
N ALA A 143 6.84 -11.97 10.18
CA ALA A 143 6.05 -10.84 10.64
C ALA A 143 4.85 -10.52 9.74
N THR A 144 4.97 -10.74 8.42
CA THR A 144 4.00 -10.25 7.42
C THR A 144 3.30 -11.36 6.64
N GLY A 145 3.79 -12.59 6.74
CA GLY A 145 3.33 -13.71 5.91
C GLY A 145 3.86 -13.68 4.47
N LYS A 146 4.50 -12.56 4.03
CA LYS A 146 4.94 -12.30 2.67
C LYS A 146 6.46 -12.19 2.59
N SER A 147 7.08 -12.67 1.50
CA SER A 147 8.53 -12.56 1.37
C SER A 147 8.99 -11.11 1.19
N ALA A 148 10.25 -10.81 1.55
CA ALA A 148 10.83 -9.48 1.34
C ALA A 148 10.89 -9.12 -0.16
N ALA A 149 11.10 -10.11 -1.04
CA ALA A 149 11.10 -9.90 -2.49
C ALA A 149 9.70 -9.50 -2.98
N ASP A 150 8.65 -10.22 -2.55
CA ASP A 150 7.27 -9.90 -2.96
C ASP A 150 6.86 -8.50 -2.48
N TRP A 151 7.33 -8.05 -1.30
CA TRP A 151 7.10 -6.68 -0.82
C TRP A 151 7.72 -5.63 -1.73
N ILE A 152 8.97 -5.86 -2.15
CA ILE A 152 9.66 -4.94 -3.06
C ILE A 152 8.94 -4.93 -4.41
N ASP A 153 8.59 -6.11 -4.93
CA ASP A 153 7.91 -6.28 -6.21
C ASP A 153 6.55 -5.57 -6.25
N ASP A 154 5.75 -5.69 -5.19
CA ASP A 154 4.48 -4.98 -5.08
C ASP A 154 4.65 -3.46 -5.15
N CYS A 155 5.63 -2.91 -4.42
CA CYS A 155 5.90 -1.48 -4.44
C CYS A 155 6.33 -1.00 -5.84
N VAL A 156 7.20 -1.77 -6.51
CA VAL A 156 7.65 -1.44 -7.87
C VAL A 156 6.49 -1.52 -8.87
N ILE A 157 5.63 -2.54 -8.76
CA ILE A 157 4.47 -2.69 -9.66
C ILE A 157 3.42 -1.61 -9.41
N LEU A 158 3.17 -1.24 -8.17
CA LEU A 158 2.26 -0.14 -7.84
C LEU A 158 2.75 1.17 -8.46
N GLU A 159 4.03 1.49 -8.28
CA GLU A 159 4.64 2.68 -8.87
C GLU A 159 4.64 2.63 -10.40
N ALA A 160 4.93 1.46 -10.99
CA ALA A 160 4.85 1.25 -12.43
C ALA A 160 3.44 1.55 -12.99
N LYS A 161 2.40 1.03 -12.33
CA LYS A 161 1.00 1.28 -12.72
C LYS A 161 0.66 2.77 -12.62
N ASN A 162 1.10 3.44 -11.56
CA ASN A 162 0.89 4.88 -11.37
C ASN A 162 1.59 5.69 -12.45
N MET A 163 2.86 5.39 -12.73
CA MET A 163 3.61 6.07 -13.78
C MET A 163 2.99 5.86 -15.16
N LEU A 164 2.61 4.63 -15.49
CA LEU A 164 1.96 4.33 -16.77
C LEU A 164 0.65 5.11 -16.98
N ARG A 165 -0.17 5.25 -15.94
CA ARG A 165 -1.48 5.92 -16.05
C ARG A 165 -1.42 7.44 -15.94
N PHE A 166 -0.53 7.98 -15.09
CA PHE A 166 -0.66 9.37 -14.64
C PHE A 166 0.55 10.25 -14.92
N SER A 167 1.71 9.68 -15.28
CA SER A 167 2.92 10.52 -15.45
C SER A 167 3.09 11.13 -16.84
N GLY A 168 2.29 10.73 -17.83
CA GLY A 168 2.47 11.10 -19.22
C GLY A 168 3.69 10.46 -19.90
N LYS A 169 4.43 9.59 -19.18
CA LYS A 169 5.62 8.90 -19.70
C LYS A 169 5.22 7.73 -20.62
N ASN A 170 6.01 7.51 -21.66
CA ASN A 170 5.90 6.27 -22.44
C ASN A 170 6.51 5.09 -21.67
N ILE A 171 6.23 3.85 -22.13
CA ILE A 171 6.66 2.61 -21.47
C ILE A 171 8.19 2.54 -21.29
N GLN A 172 8.96 3.02 -22.25
CA GLN A 172 10.42 3.06 -22.18
C GLN A 172 10.91 4.04 -21.10
N GLN A 173 10.29 5.22 -21.01
CA GLN A 173 10.59 6.20 -19.97
C GLN A 173 10.23 5.71 -18.57
N VAL A 174 9.12 4.98 -18.43
CA VAL A 174 8.76 4.33 -17.16
C VAL A 174 9.80 3.25 -16.80
N ALA A 175 10.21 2.43 -17.75
CA ALA A 175 11.24 1.43 -17.51
C ALA A 175 12.54 2.06 -16.95
N TYR A 176 13.01 3.14 -17.56
CA TYR A 176 14.20 3.85 -17.08
C TYR A 176 13.99 4.55 -15.73
N ALA A 177 12.81 5.15 -15.50
CA ALA A 177 12.49 5.79 -14.23
C ALA A 177 12.47 4.78 -13.07
N LEU A 178 12.13 3.50 -13.36
CA LEU A 178 12.18 2.40 -12.41
C LEU A 178 13.51 1.62 -12.46
N ASN A 179 14.55 2.21 -13.02
CA ASN A 179 15.90 1.63 -13.08
C ASN A 179 15.98 0.24 -13.75
N PHE A 180 15.19 0.01 -14.80
CA PHE A 180 15.36 -1.15 -15.67
C PHE A 180 16.35 -0.82 -16.80
N THR A 181 17.15 -1.81 -17.17
CA THR A 181 18.15 -1.67 -18.24
C THR A 181 17.55 -1.36 -19.61
N ASN A 182 16.32 -1.82 -19.87
CA ASN A 182 15.59 -1.58 -21.10
C ASN A 182 14.09 -1.89 -20.93
N GLN A 183 13.29 -1.46 -21.89
CA GLN A 183 11.86 -1.68 -21.94
C GLN A 183 11.46 -3.16 -21.94
N SER A 184 12.25 -4.03 -22.57
CA SER A 184 11.94 -5.48 -22.64
C SER A 184 12.05 -6.14 -21.28
N SER A 185 13.09 -5.81 -20.51
CA SER A 185 13.27 -6.29 -19.13
C SER A 185 12.12 -5.85 -18.23
N PHE A 186 11.73 -4.59 -18.33
CA PHE A 186 10.55 -4.06 -17.63
C PHE A 186 9.28 -4.78 -18.04
N GLY A 187 9.05 -4.96 -19.35
CA GLY A 187 7.86 -5.63 -19.86
C GLY A 187 7.70 -7.06 -19.37
N LYS A 188 8.81 -7.83 -19.34
CA LYS A 188 8.81 -9.20 -18.79
C LYS A 188 8.50 -9.21 -17.29
N TYR A 189 9.13 -8.33 -16.52
CA TYR A 189 8.91 -8.19 -15.08
C TYR A 189 7.46 -7.81 -14.77
N PHE A 190 6.95 -6.78 -15.45
CA PHE A 190 5.58 -6.31 -15.28
C PHE A 190 4.56 -7.41 -15.63
N LYS A 191 4.75 -8.10 -16.77
CA LYS A 191 3.86 -9.20 -17.19
C LYS A 191 3.90 -10.39 -16.23
N HIS A 192 5.08 -10.71 -15.72
CA HIS A 192 5.23 -11.81 -14.74
C HIS A 192 4.39 -11.56 -13.47
N LEU A 193 4.41 -10.32 -12.96
CA LEU A 193 3.78 -9.98 -11.69
C LEU A 193 2.30 -9.57 -11.84
N THR A 194 1.89 -9.07 -13.01
CA THR A 194 0.52 -8.57 -13.21
C THR A 194 -0.34 -9.45 -14.14
N GLY A 195 0.28 -10.42 -14.82
CA GLY A 195 -0.37 -11.27 -15.82
C GLY A 195 -0.54 -10.61 -17.19
N MET A 196 -0.32 -9.30 -17.35
CA MET A 196 -0.47 -8.56 -18.60
C MET A 196 0.74 -7.68 -18.89
N SER A 197 0.98 -7.38 -20.17
CA SER A 197 2.04 -6.46 -20.57
C SER A 197 1.69 -5.02 -20.21
N PRO A 198 2.70 -4.11 -20.10
CA PRO A 198 2.44 -2.68 -19.90
C PRO A 198 1.54 -2.05 -20.97
N SER A 199 1.63 -2.51 -22.21
CA SER A 199 0.79 -2.04 -23.31
C SER A 199 -0.66 -2.51 -23.21
N GLU A 200 -0.89 -3.73 -22.72
CA GLU A 200 -2.24 -4.26 -22.44
C GLU A 200 -2.85 -3.51 -21.25
N PHE A 201 -2.05 -3.23 -20.21
CA PHE A 201 -2.49 -2.48 -19.04
C PHE A 201 -2.94 -1.05 -19.36
N LEU A 202 -2.25 -0.36 -20.30
CA LEU A 202 -2.64 0.98 -20.73
C LEU A 202 -3.96 1.00 -21.54
N ARG A 203 -4.34 -0.13 -22.14
CA ARG A 203 -5.59 -0.26 -22.93
C ARG A 203 -6.78 -0.76 -22.12
N SER A 204 -6.53 -1.28 -20.90
CA SER A 204 -7.57 -1.78 -19.99
C SER A 204 -8.20 -0.64 -19.18
#